data_c3ce7e967d7b35033dcaa16794e695e0
#
_entry.id   c3ce7e967d7b35033dcaa16794e695e0
#
_cell.length_a   1.000
_cell.length_b   1.000
_cell.length_c   1.000
_cell.angle_alpha   90.00
_cell.angle_beta   90.00
_cell.angle_gamma   90.00
#
_symmetry.space_group_name_H-M   'P 1'
#
loop_
_entity.id
_entity.type
_entity.pdbx_description
1 polymer ?
#
loop_
_entity_poly.entity_id
_entity_poly.type
_entity_poly.pdbx_seq_one_letter_code
_entity_poly.pdbx_strand_id
1 'polypeptide(L)'
;MIEHYHNLSSLVLTGSWVLIYILMIRRGLLDRSYGMPVVALCLNISWEFNFTFLTSIEPAIRIFNGLFFFFDLGVLYTCYRFGKEDFDWPLLKAWFRPILVFCLALSFAGIFFFVRAFDDTYGGLSAAIIMPAYSALLVAMLLRRNSVRGQSLYIGLAILIGDSSGYIPTLYARQMGWASTPLLWINTGMIITLLLHAIYIALYYFIARRDGVSLWKRF
;
A
#
# COMPACT_ATOMS: atom_id res chain seq x y z
N MET A 1 -12.58 -24.79 11.34
CA MET A 1 -12.79 -24.40 9.92
C MET A 1 -12.41 -22.94 9.69
N ILE A 2 -12.98 -21.96 10.41
CA ILE A 2 -12.69 -20.52 10.24
C ILE A 2 -11.20 -20.20 10.45
N GLU A 3 -10.57 -20.77 11.47
CA GLU A 3 -9.14 -20.60 11.76
C GLU A 3 -8.24 -21.07 10.59
N HIS A 4 -8.59 -22.19 9.96
CA HIS A 4 -7.84 -22.68 8.79
C HIS A 4 -7.91 -21.70 7.61
N TYR A 5 -9.10 -21.17 7.29
CA TYR A 5 -9.26 -20.16 6.25
C TYR A 5 -8.57 -18.85 6.60
N HIS A 6 -8.57 -18.46 7.88
CA HIS A 6 -7.82 -17.30 8.36
C HIS A 6 -6.33 -17.47 8.10
N ASN A 7 -5.73 -18.60 8.49
CA ASN A 7 -4.31 -18.85 8.29
C ASN A 7 -3.90 -18.85 6.82
N LEU A 8 -4.68 -19.52 5.96
CA LEU A 8 -4.43 -19.55 4.52
C LEU A 8 -4.53 -18.15 3.89
N SER A 9 -5.60 -17.40 4.21
CA SER A 9 -5.79 -16.04 3.73
C SER A 9 -4.67 -15.09 4.19
N SER A 10 -4.23 -15.23 5.44
CA SER A 10 -3.12 -14.44 5.99
C SER A 10 -1.80 -14.74 5.27
N LEU A 11 -1.54 -16.00 4.91
CA LEU A 11 -0.37 -16.38 4.12
C LEU A 11 -0.44 -15.80 2.70
N VAL A 12 -1.60 -15.85 2.04
CA VAL A 12 -1.79 -15.27 0.71
C VAL A 12 -1.64 -13.75 0.76
N LEU A 13 -2.24 -13.07 1.75
CA LEU A 13 -2.07 -11.65 1.99
C LEU A 13 -0.60 -11.29 2.13
N THR A 14 0.11 -11.93 3.06
CA THR A 14 1.50 -11.64 3.35
C THR A 14 2.41 -11.91 2.14
N GLY A 15 2.26 -13.07 1.50
CA GLY A 15 3.04 -13.42 0.31
C GLY A 15 2.81 -12.47 -0.85
N SER A 16 1.57 -12.02 -1.05
CA SER A 16 1.22 -11.04 -2.09
C SER A 16 1.89 -9.69 -1.80
N TRP A 17 1.84 -9.19 -0.57
CA TRP A 17 2.46 -7.91 -0.21
C TRP A 17 3.99 -7.97 -0.31
N VAL A 18 4.64 -9.05 0.12
CA VAL A 18 6.08 -9.25 -0.11
C VAL A 18 6.42 -9.19 -1.60
N LEU A 19 5.65 -9.88 -2.43
CA LEU A 19 5.83 -9.84 -3.89
C LEU A 19 5.64 -8.43 -4.45
N ILE A 20 4.61 -7.70 -4.00
CA ILE A 20 4.34 -6.31 -4.40
C ILE A 20 5.55 -5.42 -4.12
N TYR A 21 6.09 -5.47 -2.92
CA TYR A 21 7.26 -4.67 -2.54
C TYR A 21 8.49 -4.99 -3.40
N ILE A 22 8.80 -6.28 -3.58
CA ILE A 22 9.92 -6.72 -4.43
C ILE A 22 9.75 -6.19 -5.85
N LEU A 23 8.55 -6.31 -6.42
CA LEU A 23 8.25 -5.83 -7.76
C LEU A 23 8.32 -4.31 -7.86
N MET A 24 7.79 -3.58 -6.87
CA MET A 24 7.84 -2.10 -6.84
C MET A 24 9.27 -1.58 -6.74
N ILE A 25 10.10 -2.19 -5.88
CA ILE A 25 11.52 -1.84 -5.76
C ILE A 25 12.24 -2.13 -7.08
N ARG A 26 12.07 -3.34 -7.61
CA ARG A 26 12.70 -3.77 -8.87
C ARG A 26 12.29 -2.86 -10.03
N ARG A 27 10.98 -2.62 -10.21
CA ARG A 27 10.50 -1.73 -11.27
C ARG A 27 10.92 -0.30 -11.05
N GLY A 28 10.94 0.17 -9.81
CA GLY A 28 11.42 1.49 -9.45
C GLY A 28 12.87 1.72 -9.88
N LEU A 29 13.74 0.76 -9.64
CA LEU A 29 15.15 0.80 -10.04
C LEU A 29 15.33 0.73 -11.55
N LEU A 30 14.65 -0.23 -12.23
CA LEU A 30 14.78 -0.43 -13.68
C LEU A 30 14.23 0.74 -14.48
N ASP A 31 13.10 1.30 -14.08
CA ASP A 31 12.44 2.39 -14.77
C ASP A 31 12.93 3.78 -14.31
N ARG A 32 13.83 3.83 -13.31
CA ARG A 32 14.25 5.07 -12.63
C ARG A 32 13.06 5.90 -12.17
N SER A 33 12.13 5.25 -11.46
CA SER A 33 10.86 5.79 -10.98
C SER A 33 10.53 5.19 -9.60
N TYR A 34 9.30 5.29 -9.15
CA TYR A 34 8.82 4.66 -7.91
C TYR A 34 7.44 4.04 -8.11
N GLY A 35 7.16 2.95 -7.37
CA GLY A 35 5.96 2.13 -7.56
C GLY A 35 4.76 2.56 -6.73
N MET A 36 4.96 3.26 -5.60
CA MET A 36 3.91 3.63 -4.67
C MET A 36 3.74 5.16 -4.61
N PRO A 37 2.51 5.71 -4.68
CA PRO A 37 2.27 7.15 -4.55
C PRO A 37 2.85 7.71 -3.25
N VAL A 38 3.44 8.91 -3.30
CA VAL A 38 4.20 9.50 -2.17
C VAL A 38 3.41 9.50 -0.86
N VAL A 39 2.17 9.99 -0.89
CA VAL A 39 1.33 10.07 0.32
C VAL A 39 0.97 8.67 0.82
N ALA A 40 0.64 7.74 -0.08
CA ALA A 40 0.34 6.36 0.28
C ALA A 40 1.55 5.68 0.94
N LEU A 41 2.75 5.85 0.37
CA LEU A 41 4.00 5.34 0.93
C LEU A 41 4.27 5.90 2.33
N CYS A 42 4.11 7.21 2.52
CA CYS A 42 4.31 7.84 3.83
C CYS A 42 3.32 7.32 4.88
N LEU A 43 2.04 7.14 4.50
CA LEU A 43 1.03 6.56 5.39
C LEU A 43 1.34 5.11 5.72
N ASN A 44 1.75 4.31 4.72
CA ASN A 44 2.05 2.89 4.90
C ASN A 44 3.24 2.67 5.84
N ILE A 45 4.37 3.32 5.57
CA ILE A 45 5.56 3.28 6.44
C ILE A 45 5.21 3.68 7.89
N SER A 46 4.42 4.75 8.04
CA SER A 46 4.03 5.25 9.37
C SER A 46 3.11 4.27 10.09
N TRP A 47 2.22 3.61 9.37
CA TRP A 47 1.32 2.59 9.88
C TRP A 47 2.10 1.35 10.33
N GLU A 48 2.96 0.83 9.48
CA GLU A 48 3.78 -0.34 9.79
C GLU A 48 4.75 -0.08 10.94
N PHE A 49 5.38 1.12 10.99
CA PHE A 49 6.21 1.53 12.11
C PHE A 49 5.42 1.55 13.43
N ASN A 50 4.22 2.16 13.42
CA ASN A 50 3.39 2.26 14.62
C ASN A 50 3.00 0.87 15.15
N PHE A 51 2.54 -0.04 14.28
CA PHE A 51 2.11 -1.37 14.68
C PHE A 51 3.27 -2.36 14.93
N THR A 52 4.47 -2.06 14.46
CA THR A 52 5.66 -2.85 14.77
C THR A 52 6.27 -2.44 16.12
N PHE A 53 6.40 -1.13 16.38
CA PHE A 53 7.25 -0.64 17.47
C PHE A 53 6.49 0.06 18.61
N LEU A 54 5.30 0.60 18.36
CA LEU A 54 4.60 1.48 19.29
C LEU A 54 3.28 0.92 19.83
N THR A 55 2.79 -0.19 19.29
CA THR A 55 1.50 -0.80 19.66
C THR A 55 1.73 -2.22 20.18
N SER A 56 0.99 -2.61 21.21
CA SER A 56 1.00 -3.98 21.71
C SER A 56 0.07 -4.84 20.86
N ILE A 57 0.62 -5.47 19.83
CA ILE A 57 -0.09 -6.37 18.92
C ILE A 57 0.48 -7.79 19.05
N GLU A 58 -0.26 -8.76 18.56
CA GLU A 58 0.14 -10.18 18.56
C GLU A 58 1.52 -10.35 17.87
N PRO A 59 2.44 -11.17 18.47
CA PRO A 59 3.84 -11.26 18.00
C PRO A 59 4.00 -11.63 16.52
N ALA A 60 3.19 -12.52 15.97
CA ALA A 60 3.27 -12.90 14.56
C ALA A 60 2.93 -11.72 13.64
N ILE A 61 1.87 -10.98 13.96
CA ILE A 61 1.45 -9.79 13.20
C ILE A 61 2.54 -8.72 13.26
N ARG A 62 3.16 -8.52 14.44
CA ARG A 62 4.27 -7.58 14.63
C ARG A 62 5.46 -7.93 13.74
N ILE A 63 5.81 -9.22 13.61
CA ILE A 63 6.91 -9.69 12.75
C ILE A 63 6.60 -9.37 11.29
N PHE A 64 5.38 -9.62 10.81
CA PHE A 64 4.98 -9.31 9.44
C PHE A 64 4.97 -7.81 9.16
N ASN A 65 4.43 -6.99 10.06
CA ASN A 65 4.48 -5.54 9.93
C ASN A 65 5.93 -5.02 9.90
N GLY A 66 6.81 -5.59 10.73
CA GLY A 66 8.24 -5.27 10.71
C GLY A 66 8.89 -5.63 9.37
N LEU A 67 8.56 -6.79 8.79
CA LEU A 67 9.05 -7.19 7.47
C LEU A 67 8.59 -6.20 6.39
N PHE A 68 7.31 -5.82 6.39
CA PHE A 68 6.76 -4.85 5.44
C PHE A 68 7.41 -3.47 5.60
N PHE A 69 7.61 -3.01 6.84
CA PHE A 69 8.33 -1.78 7.13
C PHE A 69 9.72 -1.74 6.47
N PHE A 70 10.49 -2.82 6.57
CA PHE A 70 11.81 -2.88 5.93
C PHE A 70 11.74 -2.88 4.40
N PHE A 71 10.75 -3.54 3.80
CA PHE A 71 10.53 -3.46 2.36
C PHE A 71 10.11 -2.06 1.92
N ASP A 72 9.27 -1.38 2.68
CA ASP A 72 8.86 0.00 2.41
C ASP A 72 10.04 0.97 2.42
N LEU A 73 11.07 0.74 3.23
CA LEU A 73 12.31 1.53 3.15
C LEU A 73 12.97 1.39 1.77
N GLY A 74 12.88 0.21 1.13
CA GLY A 74 13.32 0.00 -0.25
C GLY A 74 12.49 0.79 -1.27
N VAL A 75 11.16 0.82 -1.11
CA VAL A 75 10.27 1.64 -1.94
C VAL A 75 10.52 3.12 -1.69
N LEU A 76 10.72 3.54 -0.43
CA LEU A 76 11.09 4.91 -0.05
C LEU A 76 12.41 5.34 -0.70
N TYR A 77 13.40 4.44 -0.73
CA TYR A 77 14.66 4.71 -1.44
C TYR A 77 14.42 5.02 -2.91
N THR A 78 13.60 4.25 -3.62
CA THR A 78 13.30 4.52 -5.04
C THR A 78 12.57 5.86 -5.21
N CYS A 79 11.61 6.16 -4.32
CA CYS A 79 10.89 7.42 -4.29
C CYS A 79 11.84 8.61 -4.01
N TYR A 80 12.68 8.53 -2.99
CA TYR A 80 13.66 9.57 -2.66
C TYR A 80 14.66 9.82 -3.77
N ARG A 81 15.10 8.75 -4.45
CA ARG A 81 16.12 8.79 -5.51
C ARG A 81 15.58 9.32 -6.82
N PHE A 82 14.37 8.92 -7.20
CA PHE A 82 13.82 9.16 -8.54
C PHE A 82 12.55 10.00 -8.56
N GLY A 83 11.89 10.21 -7.41
CA GLY A 83 10.56 10.82 -7.35
C GLY A 83 10.50 12.25 -7.88
N LYS A 84 11.58 13.03 -7.76
CA LYS A 84 11.63 14.39 -8.30
C LYS A 84 11.47 14.45 -9.82
N GLU A 85 11.80 13.36 -10.54
CA GLU A 85 11.71 13.32 -12.01
C GLU A 85 10.27 13.20 -12.52
N ASP A 86 9.31 12.94 -11.66
CA ASP A 86 7.88 12.87 -12.00
C ASP A 86 7.20 14.25 -12.05
N PHE A 87 7.92 15.32 -11.74
CA PHE A 87 7.38 16.68 -11.72
C PHE A 87 8.07 17.53 -12.77
N ASP A 88 7.27 18.26 -13.58
CA ASP A 88 7.80 19.21 -14.56
C ASP A 88 8.10 20.57 -13.93
N TRP A 89 7.38 20.94 -12.88
CA TRP A 89 7.56 22.22 -12.22
C TRP A 89 8.88 22.30 -11.42
N PRO A 90 9.80 23.23 -11.78
CA PRO A 90 11.14 23.32 -11.19
C PRO A 90 11.12 23.46 -9.66
N LEU A 91 10.17 24.22 -9.12
CA LEU A 91 10.04 24.42 -7.68
C LEU A 91 9.74 23.08 -6.97
N LEU A 92 8.82 22.26 -7.50
CA LEU A 92 8.53 20.94 -6.94
C LEU A 92 9.72 19.99 -7.07
N LYS A 93 10.47 20.04 -8.15
CA LYS A 93 11.73 19.27 -8.28
C LYS A 93 12.73 19.61 -7.20
N ALA A 94 12.95 20.91 -6.95
CA ALA A 94 13.91 21.40 -5.96
C ALA A 94 13.47 21.00 -4.52
N TRP A 95 12.18 21.12 -4.23
CA TRP A 95 11.62 20.89 -2.89
C TRP A 95 11.10 19.48 -2.66
N PHE A 96 11.23 18.57 -3.62
CA PHE A 96 10.66 17.22 -3.53
C PHE A 96 11.10 16.47 -2.26
N ARG A 97 12.40 16.47 -1.95
CA ARG A 97 12.92 15.76 -0.77
C ARG A 97 12.45 16.37 0.55
N PRO A 98 12.54 17.70 0.77
CA PRO A 98 11.92 18.32 1.93
C PRO A 98 10.43 18.02 2.06
N ILE A 99 9.66 18.06 0.97
CA ILE A 99 8.24 17.72 0.95
C ILE A 99 8.02 16.25 1.34
N LEU A 100 8.81 15.33 0.81
CA LEU A 100 8.73 13.90 1.16
C LEU A 100 8.97 13.68 2.67
N VAL A 101 10.01 14.32 3.24
CA VAL A 101 10.29 14.23 4.67
C VAL A 101 9.15 14.84 5.50
N PHE A 102 8.61 15.97 5.08
CA PHE A 102 7.47 16.60 5.75
C PHE A 102 6.21 15.73 5.68
N CYS A 103 5.90 15.14 4.51
CA CYS A 103 4.79 14.20 4.35
C CYS A 103 4.96 12.97 5.25
N LEU A 104 6.19 12.44 5.37
CA LEU A 104 6.47 11.30 6.24
C LEU A 104 6.24 11.66 7.72
N ALA A 105 6.77 12.81 8.16
CA ALA A 105 6.57 13.29 9.53
C ALA A 105 5.08 13.54 9.86
N LEU A 106 4.35 14.13 8.92
CA LEU A 106 2.92 14.40 9.08
C LEU A 106 2.11 13.08 9.11
N SER A 107 2.44 12.13 8.24
CA SER A 107 1.80 10.81 8.22
C SER A 107 2.08 10.05 9.52
N PHE A 108 3.31 10.10 10.01
CA PHE A 108 3.67 9.49 11.28
C PHE A 108 2.87 10.08 12.45
N ALA A 109 2.82 11.41 12.56
CA ALA A 109 2.03 12.08 13.59
C ALA A 109 0.53 11.74 13.44
N GLY A 110 0.01 11.76 12.21
CA GLY A 110 -1.39 11.43 11.92
C GLY A 110 -1.76 10.02 12.37
N ILE A 111 -0.99 9.00 11.99
CA ILE A 111 -1.23 7.61 12.39
C ILE A 111 -1.08 7.44 13.91
N PHE A 112 -0.02 8.01 14.49
CA PHE A 112 0.25 7.93 15.92
C PHE A 112 -0.92 8.45 16.76
N PHE A 113 -1.46 9.63 16.42
CA PHE A 113 -2.59 10.22 17.13
C PHE A 113 -3.91 9.53 16.79
N PHE A 114 -4.11 9.11 15.53
CA PHE A 114 -5.30 8.38 15.12
C PHE A 114 -5.49 7.09 15.91
N VAL A 115 -4.44 6.25 15.96
CA VAL A 115 -4.49 4.97 16.67
C VAL A 115 -4.86 5.17 18.14
N ARG A 116 -4.36 6.22 18.78
CA ARG A 116 -4.67 6.52 20.19
C ARG A 116 -6.04 7.15 20.39
N ALA A 117 -6.45 8.05 19.50
CA ALA A 117 -7.74 8.72 19.62
C ALA A 117 -8.92 7.79 19.41
N PHE A 118 -8.76 6.75 18.57
CA PHE A 118 -9.81 5.80 18.22
C PHE A 118 -9.61 4.41 18.85
N ASP A 119 -8.61 4.24 19.70
CA ASP A 119 -8.23 2.94 20.30
C ASP A 119 -8.07 1.83 19.25
N ASP A 120 -7.50 2.18 18.08
CA ASP A 120 -7.32 1.28 16.95
C ASP A 120 -6.07 0.40 17.15
N THR A 121 -6.00 -0.31 18.26
CA THR A 121 -4.83 -1.09 18.69
C THR A 121 -4.48 -2.24 17.76
N TYR A 122 -5.44 -2.70 16.96
CA TYR A 122 -5.26 -3.76 15.96
C TYR A 122 -5.06 -3.21 14.52
N GLY A 123 -5.27 -1.93 14.30
CA GLY A 123 -5.11 -1.29 12.99
C GLY A 123 -6.26 -1.49 12.01
N GLY A 124 -7.37 -2.07 12.45
CA GLY A 124 -8.50 -2.38 11.57
C GLY A 124 -9.22 -1.15 11.02
N LEU A 125 -9.43 -0.14 11.86
CA LEU A 125 -10.10 1.09 11.44
C LEU A 125 -9.20 1.93 10.51
N SER A 126 -7.95 2.12 10.89
CA SER A 126 -6.98 2.84 10.05
C SER A 126 -6.77 2.14 8.70
N ALA A 127 -6.65 0.82 8.67
CA ALA A 127 -6.55 0.06 7.42
C ALA A 127 -7.79 0.23 6.53
N ALA A 128 -9.01 0.20 7.10
CA ALA A 128 -10.25 0.39 6.35
C ALA A 128 -10.36 1.77 5.67
N ILE A 129 -9.60 2.77 6.16
CA ILE A 129 -9.51 4.11 5.57
C ILE A 129 -8.33 4.21 4.60
N ILE A 130 -7.16 3.68 4.99
CA ILE A 130 -5.92 3.83 4.23
C ILE A 130 -5.97 3.00 2.94
N MET A 131 -6.53 1.80 2.94
CA MET A 131 -6.56 0.94 1.75
C MET A 131 -7.34 1.55 0.57
N PRO A 132 -8.58 2.06 0.73
CA PRO A 132 -9.25 2.78 -0.34
C PRO A 132 -8.49 4.03 -0.81
N ALA A 133 -7.90 4.79 0.13
CA ALA A 133 -7.10 5.97 -0.19
C ALA A 133 -5.84 5.60 -0.99
N TYR A 134 -5.12 4.55 -0.58
CA TYR A 134 -3.98 4.00 -1.31
C TYR A 134 -4.37 3.61 -2.74
N SER A 135 -5.48 2.88 -2.90
CA SER A 135 -5.97 2.42 -4.20
C SER A 135 -6.35 3.59 -5.12
N ALA A 136 -7.02 4.61 -4.57
CA ALA A 136 -7.35 5.84 -5.31
C ALA A 136 -6.09 6.61 -5.74
N LEU A 137 -5.08 6.68 -4.87
CA LEU A 137 -3.81 7.32 -5.18
C LEU A 137 -3.01 6.55 -6.24
N LEU A 138 -3.10 5.22 -6.30
CA LEU A 138 -2.51 4.41 -7.39
C LEU A 138 -3.15 4.75 -8.73
N VAL A 139 -4.48 4.82 -8.80
CA VAL A 139 -5.22 5.24 -10.00
C VAL A 139 -4.80 6.66 -10.41
N ALA A 140 -4.81 7.60 -9.46
CA ALA A 140 -4.41 8.99 -9.71
C ALA A 140 -2.96 9.09 -10.20
N MET A 141 -2.05 8.28 -9.67
CA MET A 141 -0.66 8.23 -10.12
C MET A 141 -0.54 7.79 -11.58
N LEU A 142 -1.27 6.73 -12.00
CA LEU A 142 -1.27 6.29 -13.40
C LEU A 142 -1.85 7.35 -14.34
N LEU A 143 -2.97 7.97 -13.96
CA LEU A 143 -3.59 9.05 -14.74
C LEU A 143 -2.65 10.25 -14.89
N ARG A 144 -2.05 10.69 -13.79
CA ARG A 144 -1.12 11.84 -13.80
C ARG A 144 0.13 11.55 -14.62
N ARG A 145 0.74 10.38 -14.46
CA ARG A 145 1.94 9.98 -15.21
C ARG A 145 1.66 9.71 -16.67
N ASN A 146 0.44 9.28 -16.97
CA ASN A 146 0.05 8.80 -18.30
C ASN A 146 1.08 7.80 -18.89
N SER A 147 1.67 6.97 -18.03
CA SER A 147 2.77 6.06 -18.32
C SER A 147 2.82 4.93 -17.28
N VAL A 148 3.26 3.75 -17.70
CA VAL A 148 3.43 2.56 -16.83
C VAL A 148 4.79 2.51 -16.12
N ARG A 149 5.55 3.59 -16.08
CA ARG A 149 6.84 3.64 -15.37
C ARG A 149 6.67 3.33 -13.89
N GLY A 150 7.56 2.49 -13.35
CA GLY A 150 7.50 2.03 -11.96
C GLY A 150 6.39 1.02 -11.66
N GLN A 151 5.60 0.62 -12.66
CA GLN A 151 4.45 -0.27 -12.53
C GLN A 151 4.56 -1.52 -13.40
N SER A 152 3.81 -2.57 -13.04
CA SER A 152 3.66 -3.77 -13.85
C SER A 152 2.27 -4.39 -13.64
N LEU A 153 1.84 -5.23 -14.60
CA LEU A 153 0.60 -5.98 -14.43
C LEU A 153 0.65 -6.91 -13.22
N TYR A 154 1.82 -7.48 -12.93
CA TYR A 154 2.03 -8.35 -11.77
C TYR A 154 1.82 -7.62 -10.45
N ILE A 155 2.24 -6.34 -10.35
CA ILE A 155 1.96 -5.49 -9.19
C ILE A 155 0.46 -5.35 -9.01
N GLY A 156 -0.29 -5.00 -10.07
CA GLY A 156 -1.74 -4.82 -10.00
C GLY A 156 -2.49 -6.10 -9.60
N LEU A 157 -2.10 -7.23 -10.18
CA LEU A 157 -2.70 -8.54 -9.84
C LEU A 157 -2.37 -8.96 -8.40
N ALA A 158 -1.12 -8.76 -7.96
CA ALA A 158 -0.71 -9.09 -6.60
C ALA A 158 -1.41 -8.21 -5.56
N ILE A 159 -1.62 -6.90 -5.83
CA ILE A 159 -2.40 -6.01 -4.97
C ILE A 159 -3.85 -6.50 -4.88
N LEU A 160 -4.49 -6.81 -6.00
CA LEU A 160 -5.87 -7.30 -6.01
C LEU A 160 -6.02 -8.60 -5.20
N ILE A 161 -5.11 -9.56 -5.37
CA ILE A 161 -5.12 -10.83 -4.64
C ILE A 161 -4.83 -10.60 -3.14
N GLY A 162 -3.81 -9.82 -2.83
CA GLY A 162 -3.39 -9.54 -1.46
C GLY A 162 -4.50 -8.88 -0.65
N ASP A 163 -5.05 -7.78 -1.15
CA ASP A 163 -6.08 -7.04 -0.42
C ASP A 163 -7.40 -7.82 -0.34
N SER A 164 -7.78 -8.56 -1.38
CA SER A 164 -8.94 -9.47 -1.31
C SER A 164 -8.76 -10.52 -0.21
N SER A 165 -7.54 -11.06 -0.07
CA SER A 165 -7.24 -12.05 0.95
C SER A 165 -7.26 -11.47 2.38
N GLY A 166 -7.01 -10.19 2.55
CA GLY A 166 -7.02 -9.49 3.83
C GLY A 166 -8.42 -9.38 4.48
N TYR A 167 -9.48 -9.59 3.70
CA TYR A 167 -10.84 -9.52 4.20
C TYR A 167 -11.15 -10.56 5.29
N ILE A 168 -10.76 -11.83 5.08
CA ILE A 168 -11.01 -12.93 6.02
C ILE A 168 -10.27 -12.71 7.35
N PRO A 169 -8.97 -12.40 7.39
CA PRO A 169 -8.27 -12.06 8.62
C PRO A 169 -8.89 -10.89 9.38
N THR A 170 -9.35 -9.86 8.67
CA THR A 170 -10.01 -8.70 9.30
C THR A 170 -11.34 -9.09 9.95
N LEU A 171 -12.16 -9.92 9.31
CA LEU A 171 -13.39 -10.44 9.90
C LEU A 171 -13.12 -11.36 11.09
N TYR A 172 -12.08 -12.19 11.00
CA TYR A 172 -11.67 -13.07 12.08
C TYR A 172 -11.21 -12.26 13.31
N ALA A 173 -10.35 -11.26 13.12
CA ALA A 173 -9.92 -10.37 14.19
C ALA A 173 -11.10 -9.68 14.90
N ARG A 174 -12.10 -9.24 14.12
CA ARG A 174 -13.33 -8.68 14.67
C ARG A 174 -14.14 -9.70 15.46
N GLN A 175 -14.29 -10.93 14.96
CA GLN A 175 -15.01 -12.01 15.65
C GLN A 175 -14.34 -12.40 16.97
N MET A 176 -13.00 -12.37 17.01
CA MET A 176 -12.21 -12.65 18.23
C MET A 176 -12.17 -11.47 19.21
N GLY A 177 -12.79 -10.34 18.87
CA GLY A 177 -12.80 -9.14 19.71
C GLY A 177 -11.48 -8.38 19.73
N TRP A 178 -10.54 -8.70 18.82
CA TRP A 178 -9.24 -8.01 18.70
C TRP A 178 -9.38 -6.67 17.99
N ALA A 179 -10.35 -6.55 17.08
CA ALA A 179 -10.64 -5.32 16.36
C ALA A 179 -12.08 -4.89 16.60
N SER A 180 -12.28 -3.63 16.98
CA SER A 180 -13.60 -3.00 17.19
C SER A 180 -14.19 -2.37 15.92
N THR A 181 -13.48 -2.45 14.78
CA THR A 181 -13.88 -1.82 13.53
C THR A 181 -15.29 -2.23 13.09
N PRO A 182 -16.22 -1.28 12.86
CA PRO A 182 -17.57 -1.60 12.43
C PRO A 182 -17.59 -2.34 11.10
N LEU A 183 -18.46 -3.35 10.96
CA LEU A 183 -18.56 -4.18 9.76
C LEU A 183 -18.86 -3.35 8.51
N LEU A 184 -19.64 -2.27 8.65
CA LEU A 184 -19.92 -1.34 7.56
C LEU A 184 -18.63 -0.74 6.98
N TRP A 185 -17.69 -0.31 7.82
CA TRP A 185 -16.41 0.26 7.38
C TRP A 185 -15.54 -0.80 6.69
N ILE A 186 -15.47 -2.02 7.22
CA ILE A 186 -14.72 -3.12 6.62
C ILE A 186 -15.27 -3.42 5.22
N ASN A 187 -16.59 -3.61 5.10
CA ASN A 187 -17.22 -3.97 3.83
C ASN A 187 -17.13 -2.84 2.80
N THR A 188 -17.44 -1.60 3.20
CA THR A 188 -17.41 -0.44 2.30
C THR A 188 -15.98 -0.17 1.85
N GLY A 189 -15.01 -0.18 2.78
CA GLY A 189 -13.59 -0.04 2.46
C GLY A 189 -13.10 -1.09 1.48
N MET A 190 -13.46 -2.35 1.69
CA MET A 190 -13.08 -3.46 0.80
C MET A 190 -13.69 -3.30 -0.60
N ILE A 191 -14.99 -3.01 -0.70
CA ILE A 191 -15.66 -2.83 -1.99
C ILE A 191 -15.00 -1.70 -2.79
N ILE A 192 -14.79 -0.54 -2.16
CA ILE A 192 -14.13 0.60 -2.81
C ILE A 192 -12.71 0.24 -3.25
N THR A 193 -11.94 -0.43 -2.39
CA THR A 193 -10.58 -0.89 -2.70
C THR A 193 -10.56 -1.79 -3.92
N LEU A 194 -11.41 -2.82 -3.97
CA LEU A 194 -11.45 -3.77 -5.08
C LEU A 194 -11.89 -3.13 -6.40
N LEU A 195 -12.87 -2.24 -6.36
CA LEU A 195 -13.29 -1.47 -7.54
C LEU A 195 -12.15 -0.60 -8.08
N LEU A 196 -11.42 0.09 -7.20
CA LEU A 196 -10.28 0.93 -7.58
C LEU A 196 -9.12 0.09 -8.12
N HIS A 197 -8.87 -1.12 -7.59
CA HIS A 197 -7.86 -2.02 -8.15
C HIS A 197 -8.25 -2.53 -9.54
N ALA A 198 -9.54 -2.84 -9.78
CA ALA A 198 -10.00 -3.19 -11.10
C ALA A 198 -9.81 -2.04 -12.11
N ILE A 199 -10.13 -0.80 -11.70
CA ILE A 199 -9.88 0.41 -12.49
C ILE A 199 -8.38 0.59 -12.74
N TYR A 200 -7.53 0.41 -11.72
CA TYR A 200 -6.07 0.51 -11.86
C TYR A 200 -5.52 -0.49 -12.88
N ILE A 201 -5.95 -1.77 -12.81
CA ILE A 201 -5.52 -2.82 -13.74
C ILE A 201 -5.98 -2.50 -15.16
N ALA A 202 -7.22 -2.04 -15.34
CA ALA A 202 -7.76 -1.64 -16.63
C ALA A 202 -6.97 -0.45 -17.22
N LEU A 203 -6.72 0.60 -16.44
CA LEU A 203 -5.92 1.74 -16.86
C LEU A 203 -4.49 1.33 -17.22
N TYR A 204 -3.84 0.50 -16.40
CA TYR A 204 -2.53 -0.05 -16.71
C TYR A 204 -2.54 -0.76 -18.06
N TYR A 205 -3.53 -1.63 -18.29
CA TYR A 205 -3.68 -2.37 -19.55
C TYR A 205 -3.79 -1.42 -20.75
N PHE A 206 -4.68 -0.43 -20.69
CA PHE A 206 -4.88 0.51 -21.80
C PHE A 206 -3.64 1.37 -22.08
N ILE A 207 -2.98 1.89 -21.04
CA ILE A 207 -1.75 2.68 -21.19
C ILE A 207 -0.63 1.81 -21.78
N ALA A 208 -0.42 0.61 -21.25
CA ALA A 208 0.61 -0.31 -21.74
C ALA A 208 0.40 -0.69 -23.21
N ARG A 209 -0.85 -0.96 -23.61
CA ARG A 209 -1.21 -1.28 -25.01
C ARG A 209 -0.99 -0.09 -25.92
N ARG A 210 -1.40 1.11 -25.50
CA ARG A 210 -1.16 2.34 -26.28
C ARG A 210 0.34 2.57 -26.51
N ASP A 211 1.15 2.37 -25.48
CA ASP A 211 2.59 2.63 -25.52
C ASP A 211 3.41 1.47 -26.12
N GLY A 212 2.74 0.40 -26.62
CA GLY A 212 3.40 -0.78 -27.18
C GLY A 212 4.21 -1.60 -26.16
N VAL A 213 3.91 -1.41 -24.86
CA VAL A 213 4.61 -2.09 -23.76
C VAL A 213 4.04 -3.49 -23.56
N SER A 214 4.91 -4.50 -23.57
CA SER A 214 4.51 -5.88 -23.29
C SER A 214 4.02 -6.04 -21.85
N LEU A 215 2.78 -6.51 -21.70
CA LEU A 215 2.13 -6.72 -20.39
C LEU A 215 2.91 -7.71 -19.51
N TRP A 216 3.44 -8.78 -20.10
CA TRP A 216 4.04 -9.91 -19.40
C TRP A 216 5.57 -9.82 -19.24
N LYS A 217 6.25 -8.96 -19.98
CA LYS A 217 7.71 -8.80 -19.90
C LYS A 217 8.17 -7.82 -18.82
N ARG A 218 7.25 -7.22 -18.07
CA ARG A 218 7.55 -6.24 -17.02
C ARG A 218 7.49 -6.86 -15.61
N PHE A 219 8.08 -8.02 -15.48
CA PHE A 219 8.26 -8.66 -14.17
C PHE A 219 9.33 -7.97 -13.33
#